data_3c3eb2f8b1ce634507c70b17382584bf
#
_entry.id   3c3eb2f8b1ce634507c70b17382584bf
#
_cell.length_a   1.000
_cell.length_b   1.000
_cell.length_c   1.000
_cell.angle_alpha   90.00
_cell.angle_beta   90.00
_cell.angle_gamma   90.00
#
_symmetry.space_group_name_H-M   'P 1'
#
loop_
_entity.id
_entity.type
_entity.pdbx_description
1 polymer ?
#
loop_
_entity_poly.entity_id
_entity_poly.type
_entity_poly.pdbx_seq_one_letter_code
_entity_poly.pdbx_strand_id
1 'polypeptide(L)'
;MTDCRTLLASLRRPRLLMRAARFGLGDYRRERDLRRFVDNPASLEDTVSTLISAEAKLEATRLQGDATYSVARHIEVLIALLAESQFLRRTA
;
A
#
# COMPACT_ATOMS: atom_id res chain seq x y z
N MET A 1 19.47 -7.78 -0.93
CA MET A 1 18.48 -6.71 -0.96
C MET A 1 17.12 -7.28 -1.38
N THR A 2 16.10 -6.99 -0.62
CA THR A 2 14.76 -7.55 -0.89
C THR A 2 14.04 -6.70 -1.93
N ASP A 3 13.61 -7.35 -2.99
CA ASP A 3 12.86 -6.76 -4.08
C ASP A 3 11.43 -6.42 -3.61
N CYS A 4 10.82 -5.36 -4.16
CA CYS A 4 9.43 -4.98 -3.88
C CYS A 4 8.46 -6.13 -4.10
N ARG A 5 8.66 -6.92 -5.15
CA ARG A 5 7.79 -8.05 -5.46
C ARG A 5 7.87 -9.13 -4.39
N THR A 6 9.07 -9.39 -3.87
CA THR A 6 9.26 -10.37 -2.80
C THR A 6 8.57 -9.90 -1.53
N LEU A 7 8.70 -8.62 -1.20
CA LEU A 7 8.04 -8.04 -0.04
C LEU A 7 6.53 -8.15 -0.15
N LEU A 8 5.97 -7.86 -1.32
CA LEU A 8 4.53 -7.94 -1.56
C LEU A 8 4.03 -9.39 -1.48
N ALA A 9 4.79 -10.32 -2.03
CA ALA A 9 4.42 -11.74 -2.01
C ALA A 9 4.37 -12.30 -0.59
N SER A 10 5.20 -11.76 0.32
CA SER A 10 5.28 -12.22 1.71
C SER A 10 4.42 -11.37 2.65
N LEU A 11 3.66 -10.42 2.14
CA LEU A 11 2.84 -9.52 2.96
C LEU A 11 1.79 -10.29 3.73
N ARG A 12 1.80 -10.14 5.05
CA ARG A 12 0.82 -10.77 5.96
C ARG A 12 0.09 -9.69 6.74
N ARG A 13 -1.21 -9.57 6.50
CA ARG A 13 -2.07 -8.60 7.19
C ARG A 13 -3.39 -9.26 7.54
N PRO A 14 -4.13 -8.70 8.51
CA PRO A 14 -5.44 -9.26 8.85
C PRO A 14 -6.32 -9.41 7.62
N ARG A 15 -7.03 -10.53 7.56
CA ARG A 15 -7.89 -10.84 6.42
C ARG A 15 -8.89 -9.73 6.13
N LEU A 16 -9.44 -9.12 7.19
CA LEU A 16 -10.41 -8.05 7.04
C LEU A 16 -9.82 -6.83 6.32
N LEU A 17 -8.59 -6.44 6.67
CA LEU A 17 -7.90 -5.33 6.00
C LEU A 17 -7.68 -5.64 4.52
N MET A 18 -7.24 -6.85 4.21
CA MET A 18 -6.96 -7.25 2.84
C MET A 18 -8.25 -7.31 2.00
N ARG A 19 -9.33 -7.81 2.60
CA ARG A 19 -10.63 -7.86 1.89
C ARG A 19 -11.16 -6.46 1.61
N ALA A 20 -11.07 -5.57 2.60
CA ALA A 20 -11.50 -4.18 2.42
C ALA A 20 -10.69 -3.48 1.34
N ALA A 21 -9.38 -3.72 1.32
CA ALA A 21 -8.50 -3.14 0.29
C ALA A 21 -8.86 -3.64 -1.10
N ARG A 22 -9.09 -4.94 -1.25
CA ARG A 22 -9.47 -5.51 -2.55
C ARG A 22 -10.82 -5.00 -3.00
N PHE A 23 -11.75 -4.82 -2.07
CA PHE A 23 -13.07 -4.28 -2.39
C PHE A 23 -12.96 -2.85 -2.91
N GLY A 24 -12.10 -2.03 -2.31
CA GLY A 24 -11.90 -0.65 -2.72
C GLY A 24 -11.03 -0.45 -3.94
N LEU A 25 -10.40 -1.51 -4.43
CA LEU A 25 -9.45 -1.42 -5.53
C LEU A 25 -10.08 -0.89 -6.82
N GLY A 26 -11.35 -1.23 -7.07
CA GLY A 26 -12.05 -0.80 -8.27
C GLY A 26 -12.28 0.71 -8.35
N ASP A 27 -12.30 1.38 -7.21
CA ASP A 27 -12.50 2.84 -7.13
C ASP A 27 -11.18 3.62 -7.12
N TYR A 28 -10.06 2.95 -7.15
CA TYR A 28 -8.77 3.61 -7.10
C TYR A 28 -8.52 4.44 -8.34
N ARG A 29 -8.20 5.72 -8.15
CA ARG A 29 -7.84 6.66 -9.21
C ARG A 29 -6.45 7.18 -8.95
N ARG A 30 -5.50 6.77 -9.75
CA ARG A 30 -4.08 7.10 -9.55
C ARG A 30 -3.85 8.60 -9.44
N GLU A 31 -4.44 9.39 -10.34
CA GLU A 31 -4.26 10.84 -10.36
C GLU A 31 -4.81 11.53 -9.12
N ARG A 32 -5.87 10.97 -8.55
CA ARG A 32 -6.52 11.54 -7.37
C ARG A 32 -5.91 11.02 -6.07
N ASP A 33 -5.69 9.71 -6.00
CA ASP A 33 -5.44 9.03 -4.73
C ASP A 33 -3.96 8.93 -4.38
N LEU A 34 -3.09 8.78 -5.38
CA LEU A 34 -1.66 8.59 -5.15
C LEU A 34 -1.01 9.81 -4.49
N ARG A 35 -1.50 11.00 -4.77
CA ARG A 35 -0.99 12.25 -4.21
C ARG A 35 -1.03 12.29 -2.69
N ARG A 36 -1.93 11.52 -2.09
CA ARG A 36 -2.05 11.47 -0.63
C ARG A 36 -0.86 10.82 0.03
N PHE A 37 -0.11 9.99 -0.70
CA PHE A 37 0.94 9.15 -0.13
C PHE A 37 2.31 9.43 -0.74
N VAL A 38 2.36 9.90 -1.97
CA VAL A 38 3.60 10.13 -2.71
C VAL A 38 3.56 11.53 -3.32
N ASP A 39 4.43 12.41 -2.84
CA ASP A 39 4.45 13.81 -3.28
C ASP A 39 4.96 13.95 -4.71
N ASN A 40 5.97 13.18 -5.08
CA ASN A 40 6.65 13.36 -6.36
C ASN A 40 7.11 12.00 -6.89
N PRO A 41 6.20 11.21 -7.48
CA PRO A 41 6.55 9.88 -7.95
C PRO A 41 7.53 9.94 -9.12
N ALA A 42 8.76 9.46 -8.91
CA ALA A 42 9.80 9.45 -9.92
C ALA A 42 9.65 8.27 -10.86
N SER A 43 9.41 7.08 -10.31
CA SER A 43 9.22 5.87 -11.09
C SER A 43 8.18 5.00 -10.41
N LEU A 44 7.69 3.99 -11.13
CA LEU A 44 6.72 3.05 -10.57
C LEU A 44 7.34 2.26 -9.41
N GLU A 45 8.60 1.85 -9.55
CA GLU A 45 9.29 1.13 -8.48
C GLU A 45 9.46 2.00 -7.24
N ASP A 46 9.83 3.27 -7.41
CA ASP A 46 9.95 4.20 -6.29
C ASP A 46 8.61 4.43 -5.61
N THR A 47 7.54 4.54 -6.40
CA THR A 47 6.19 4.70 -5.89
C THR A 47 5.79 3.51 -5.02
N VAL A 48 5.99 2.29 -5.53
CA VAL A 48 5.66 1.07 -4.79
C VAL A 48 6.51 0.97 -3.52
N SER A 49 7.78 1.29 -3.61
CA SER A 49 8.68 1.27 -2.45
C SER A 49 8.22 2.25 -1.36
N THR A 50 7.82 3.46 -1.76
CA THR A 50 7.31 4.47 -0.82
C THR A 50 6.03 3.97 -0.14
N LEU A 51 5.13 3.36 -0.91
CA LEU A 51 3.88 2.81 -0.36
C LEU A 51 4.15 1.65 0.59
N ILE A 52 5.12 0.79 0.28
CA ILE A 52 5.51 -0.30 1.17
C ILE A 52 5.99 0.25 2.50
N SER A 53 6.81 1.30 2.48
CA SER A 53 7.30 1.94 3.71
C SER A 53 6.17 2.56 4.51
N ALA A 54 5.25 3.25 3.85
CA ALA A 54 4.10 3.87 4.53
C ALA A 54 3.20 2.80 5.16
N GLU A 55 2.96 1.71 4.44
CA GLU A 55 2.15 0.61 4.93
C GLU A 55 2.80 -0.09 6.13
N ALA A 56 4.12 -0.29 6.07
CA ALA A 56 4.86 -0.92 7.16
C ALA A 56 4.77 -0.09 8.45
N LYS A 57 4.81 1.22 8.34
CA LYS A 57 4.65 2.11 9.51
C LYS A 57 3.26 1.97 10.12
N LEU A 58 2.22 1.90 9.29
CA LEU A 58 0.86 1.71 9.76
C LEU A 58 0.71 0.35 10.45
N GLU A 59 1.30 -0.69 9.88
CA GLU A 59 1.26 -2.01 10.49
C GLU A 59 1.96 -2.02 11.85
N ALA A 60 3.08 -1.32 11.97
CA ALA A 60 3.79 -1.20 13.25
C ALA A 60 2.92 -0.53 14.30
N THR A 61 2.22 0.56 13.95
CA THR A 61 1.32 1.25 14.89
C THR A 61 0.14 0.36 15.28
N ARG A 62 -0.37 -0.43 14.34
CA ARG A 62 -1.46 -1.37 14.61
C ARG A 62 -1.03 -2.43 15.63
N LEU A 63 0.14 -3.00 15.43
CA LEU A 63 0.66 -4.06 16.30
C LEU A 63 1.00 -3.54 17.70
N GLN A 64 1.37 -2.26 17.81
CA GLN A 64 1.65 -1.63 19.09
C GLN A 64 0.41 -1.21 19.85
N GLY A 65 -0.77 -1.28 19.21
CA GLY A 65 -1.99 -0.79 19.81
C GLY A 65 -2.01 0.71 20.01
N ASP A 66 -1.31 1.44 19.14
CA ASP A 66 -1.18 2.88 19.21
C ASP A 66 -2.53 3.56 18.93
N ALA A 67 -2.90 4.53 19.78
CA ALA A 67 -4.17 5.25 19.63
C ALA A 67 -4.23 6.08 18.35
N THR A 68 -3.09 6.40 17.75
CA THR A 68 -3.06 7.16 16.49
C THR A 68 -3.29 6.29 15.26
N TYR A 69 -3.34 4.97 15.43
CA TYR A 69 -3.57 4.07 14.30
C TYR A 69 -4.94 4.32 13.67
N SER A 70 -4.96 4.44 12.35
CA SER A 70 -6.19 4.61 11.58
C SER A 70 -6.41 3.43 10.65
N VAL A 71 -7.48 2.68 10.87
CA VAL A 71 -7.88 1.58 10.00
C VAL A 71 -8.17 2.09 8.59
N ALA A 72 -8.90 3.20 8.49
CA ALA A 72 -9.24 3.78 7.19
C ALA A 72 -7.99 4.15 6.40
N ARG A 73 -7.02 4.79 7.05
CA ARG A 73 -5.77 5.17 6.40
C ARG A 73 -4.99 3.94 5.94
N HIS A 74 -4.95 2.91 6.79
CA HIS A 74 -4.27 1.67 6.45
C HIS A 74 -4.89 1.01 5.21
N ILE A 75 -6.22 0.97 5.15
CA ILE A 75 -6.94 0.42 4.00
C ILE A 75 -6.63 1.23 2.74
N GLU A 76 -6.64 2.56 2.83
CA GLU A 76 -6.32 3.43 1.70
C GLU A 76 -4.91 3.17 1.15
N VAL A 77 -3.93 3.04 2.03
CA VAL A 77 -2.56 2.74 1.62
C VAL A 77 -2.46 1.36 0.98
N LEU A 78 -3.17 0.37 1.54
CA LEU A 78 -3.20 -0.98 0.97
C LEU A 78 -3.82 -0.97 -0.43
N ILE A 79 -4.89 -0.22 -0.64
CA ILE A 79 -5.52 -0.08 -1.96
C ILE A 79 -4.50 0.46 -2.98
N ALA A 80 -3.83 1.56 -2.63
CA ALA A 80 -2.83 2.16 -3.50
C ALA A 80 -1.68 1.19 -3.79
N LEU A 81 -1.22 0.50 -2.75
CA LEU A 81 -0.13 -0.47 -2.87
C LEU A 81 -0.50 -1.61 -3.81
N LEU A 82 -1.70 -2.18 -3.65
CA LEU A 82 -2.17 -3.26 -4.51
C LEU A 82 -2.32 -2.79 -5.96
N ALA A 83 -2.88 -1.59 -6.16
CA ALA A 83 -3.08 -1.05 -7.50
C ALA A 83 -1.75 -0.78 -8.21
N GLU A 84 -0.83 -0.09 -7.53
CA GLU A 84 0.46 0.25 -8.13
C GLU A 84 1.31 -1.00 -8.36
N SER A 85 1.21 -2.01 -7.49
CA SER A 85 1.93 -3.26 -7.68
C SER A 85 1.44 -4.03 -8.89
N GLN A 86 0.15 -3.91 -9.24
CA GLN A 86 -0.38 -4.52 -10.47
C GLN A 86 0.25 -3.89 -11.69
N PHE A 87 0.41 -2.58 -11.72
CA PHE A 87 1.11 -1.89 -12.81
C PHE A 87 2.55 -2.37 -12.92
N LEU A 88 3.21 -2.52 -11.79
CA LEU A 88 4.60 -2.99 -11.77
C LEU A 88 4.73 -4.39 -12.37
N ARG A 89 3.78 -5.28 -12.08
CA ARG A 89 3.78 -6.64 -12.63
C ARG A 89 3.53 -6.64 -14.14
N ARG A 90 2.66 -5.72 -14.61
CA ARG A 90 2.36 -5.63 -16.06
C ARG A 90 3.52 -5.11 -16.87
N THR A 91 4.39 -4.28 -16.26
CA THR A 91 5.52 -3.69 -16.96
C THR A 91 6.80 -4.50 -16.84
N ALA A 92 6.77 -5.58 -16.09
CA ALA A 92 7.97 -6.40 -15.83
C ALA A 92 8.29 -7.39 -16.95
#